data_35682e1002f9a1b43f8b4f254d4594ea
#
_entry.id   35682e1002f9a1b43f8b4f254d4594ea
#
_cell.length_a   1.000
_cell.length_b   1.000
_cell.length_c   1.000
_cell.angle_alpha   90.00
_cell.angle_beta   90.00
_cell.angle_gamma   90.00
#
_symmetry.space_group_name_H-M   'P 1'
#
loop_
_entity.id
_entity.type
_entity.pdbx_description
1 polymer ?
#
loop_
_entity_poly.entity_id
_entity_poly.type
_entity_poly.pdbx_seq_one_letter_code
_entity_poly.pdbx_strand_id
1 'polypeptide(L)' 'MSFSNDIKMIRHKCLMSQIEFAEALGVSFATVNRWESGKSKPNIKTMKLINSFCEAHEIDFDVSKQLMEEEQI' A
#
# COMPACT_ATOMS: atom_id res chain seq x y z
N MET A 1 0.25 -14.13 3.24
CA MET A 1 0.25 -12.76 3.76
C MET A 1 -0.74 -11.92 2.98
N SER A 2 -1.48 -11.09 3.67
CA SER A 2 -2.50 -10.26 3.02
C SER A 2 -1.93 -8.89 2.67
N PHE A 3 -2.51 -8.28 1.66
CA PHE A 3 -2.15 -6.91 1.27
C PHE A 3 -2.37 -5.93 2.44
N SER A 4 -3.44 -6.13 3.23
CA SER A 4 -3.72 -5.25 4.37
C SER A 4 -2.58 -5.25 5.40
N ASN A 5 -1.99 -6.39 5.67
CA ASN A 5 -0.85 -6.48 6.57
C ASN A 5 0.39 -5.84 5.97
N ASP A 6 0.60 -6.00 4.68
CA ASP A 6 1.75 -5.43 3.99
C ASP A 6 1.70 -3.89 4.03
N ILE A 7 0.52 -3.31 3.82
CA ILE A 7 0.35 -1.85 3.88
C ILE A 7 0.62 -1.32 5.28
N LYS A 8 0.13 -2.01 6.31
CA LYS A 8 0.40 -1.63 7.70
C LYS A 8 1.89 -1.66 7.98
N MET A 9 2.58 -2.69 7.50
CA MET A 9 4.01 -2.83 7.71
C MET A 9 4.79 -1.69 7.05
N ILE A 10 4.44 -1.34 5.82
CA ILE A 10 5.07 -0.24 5.11
C ILE A 10 4.90 1.05 5.89
N ARG A 11 3.68 1.33 6.31
CA ARG A 11 3.37 2.54 7.06
C ARG A 11 4.14 2.59 8.38
N HIS A 12 4.19 1.49 9.11
CA HIS A 12 4.88 1.40 10.39
C HIS A 12 6.39 1.57 10.23
N LYS A 13 6.96 1.05 9.17
CA LYS A 13 8.39 1.22 8.89
C LYS A 13 8.76 2.68 8.68
N CYS A 14 7.83 3.48 8.18
CA CYS A 14 8.03 4.91 7.99
C CYS A 14 7.61 5.74 9.20
N LEU A 15 7.12 5.10 10.26
CA LEU A 15 6.65 5.77 11.48
C LEU A 15 5.55 6.80 11.17
N MET A 16 4.65 6.45 10.26
CA MET A 16 3.55 7.32 9.84
C MET A 16 2.22 6.85 10.41
N SER A 17 1.35 7.82 10.71
CA SER A 17 -0.06 7.53 10.97
C SER A 17 -0.76 7.22 9.65
N GLN A 18 -2.00 6.73 9.70
CA GLN A 18 -2.80 6.51 8.49
C GLN A 18 -3.00 7.81 7.72
N ILE A 19 -3.22 8.90 8.42
CA ILE A 19 -3.41 10.23 7.81
C ILE A 19 -2.14 10.66 7.08
N GLU A 20 -1.00 10.55 7.74
CA GLU A 20 0.29 10.93 7.15
C GLU A 20 0.60 10.08 5.91
N PHE A 21 0.33 8.79 6.01
CA PHE A 21 0.57 7.87 4.89
C PHE A 21 -0.31 8.21 3.70
N ALA A 22 -1.60 8.50 3.96
CA ALA A 22 -2.53 8.91 2.92
C ALA A 22 -2.06 10.19 2.22
N GLU A 23 -1.61 11.17 2.99
CA GLU A 23 -1.09 12.42 2.44
C GLU A 23 0.16 12.17 1.59
N ALA A 24 1.06 11.32 2.06
CA ALA A 24 2.28 10.99 1.32
C ALA A 24 1.98 10.33 -0.02
N LEU A 25 0.94 9.51 -0.08
CA LEU A 25 0.54 8.83 -1.31
C LEU A 25 -0.40 9.66 -2.19
N GLY A 26 -0.97 10.73 -1.65
CA GLY A 26 -1.94 11.54 -2.39
C GLY A 26 -3.32 10.90 -2.48
N VAL A 27 -3.69 10.09 -1.50
CA VAL A 27 -5.01 9.45 -1.43
C VAL A 27 -5.72 9.88 -0.15
N SER A 28 -7.00 9.54 -0.01
CA SER A 28 -7.75 9.89 1.19
C SER A 28 -7.44 8.96 2.35
N PHE A 29 -7.64 9.45 3.57
CA PHE A 29 -7.55 8.64 4.78
C PHE A 29 -8.46 7.41 4.70
N ALA A 30 -9.69 7.60 4.22
CA ALA A 30 -10.66 6.52 4.09
C ALA A 30 -10.12 5.40 3.19
N THR A 31 -9.39 5.77 2.13
CA THR A 31 -8.79 4.80 1.21
C THR A 31 -7.76 3.94 1.94
N VAL A 32 -6.84 4.56 2.67
CA VAL A 32 -5.82 3.81 3.45
C VAL A 32 -6.51 2.92 4.49
N ASN A 33 -7.50 3.45 5.17
CA ASN A 33 -8.24 2.69 6.18
C ASN A 33 -8.88 1.44 5.59
N ARG A 34 -9.46 1.55 4.40
CA ARG A 34 -10.07 0.41 3.70
C ARG A 34 -9.03 -0.64 3.32
N TRP A 35 -7.87 -0.20 2.85
CA TRP A 35 -6.80 -1.14 2.51
C TRP A 35 -6.36 -1.92 3.75
N GLU A 36 -6.15 -1.22 4.86
CA GLU A 36 -5.66 -1.84 6.09
C GLU A 36 -6.70 -2.72 6.77
N SER A 37 -7.97 -2.47 6.54
CA SER A 37 -9.05 -3.32 7.06
C SER A 37 -9.42 -4.47 6.13
N GLY A 38 -8.77 -4.56 4.98
CA GLY A 38 -9.02 -5.64 4.02
C GLY A 38 -10.27 -5.47 3.20
N LYS A 39 -10.91 -4.30 3.24
CA LYS A 39 -12.18 -4.06 2.52
C LYS A 39 -11.99 -3.75 1.05
N SER A 40 -10.83 -3.27 0.66
CA SER A 40 -10.53 -2.98 -0.73
C SER A 40 -9.04 -3.10 -1.01
N LYS A 41 -8.71 -3.19 -2.28
CA LYS A 41 -7.31 -3.21 -2.75
C LYS A 41 -7.12 -2.06 -3.73
N PRO A 42 -5.91 -1.50 -3.83
CA PRO A 42 -5.66 -0.44 -4.79
C PRO A 42 -5.70 -0.96 -6.22
N ASN A 43 -6.06 -0.09 -7.15
CA ASN A 43 -5.97 -0.39 -8.57
C ASN A 43 -4.49 -0.29 -9.01
N ILE A 44 -4.23 -0.59 -10.27
CA ILE A 44 -2.87 -0.60 -10.83
C ILE A 44 -2.20 0.76 -10.67
N LYS A 45 -2.92 1.83 -10.94
CA LYS A 45 -2.39 3.19 -10.82
C LYS A 45 -1.91 3.49 -9.40
N THR A 46 -2.70 3.12 -8.41
CA THR A 46 -2.37 3.34 -7.01
C THR A 46 -1.26 2.40 -6.55
N MET A 47 -1.24 1.17 -7.07
CA MET A 47 -0.13 0.24 -6.80
C MET A 47 1.21 0.80 -7.24
N LYS A 48 1.23 1.50 -8.37
CA LYS A 48 2.45 2.17 -8.84
C LYS A 48 2.89 3.27 -7.88
N LEU A 49 1.94 4.00 -7.32
CA LEU A 49 2.25 5.02 -6.31
C LEU A 49 2.86 4.40 -5.06
N ILE A 50 2.31 3.29 -4.62
CA ILE A 50 2.83 2.57 -3.45
C ILE A 50 4.24 2.06 -3.73
N ASN A 51 4.45 1.51 -4.91
CA ASN A 51 5.77 1.02 -5.31
C ASN A 51 6.81 2.16 -5.32
N SER A 52 6.45 3.31 -5.89
CA SER A 52 7.33 4.47 -5.92
C SER A 52 7.64 4.97 -4.52
N PHE A 53 6.64 4.97 -3.64
CA PHE A 53 6.82 5.34 -2.24
C PHE A 53 7.82 4.41 -1.56
N CYS A 54 7.67 3.09 -1.77
CA CYS A 54 8.56 2.11 -1.17
C CYS A 54 10.00 2.28 -1.68
N GLU A 55 10.17 2.53 -2.97
CA GLU A 55 11.50 2.78 -3.53
C GLU A 55 12.15 4.03 -2.93
N ALA A 56 11.37 5.11 -2.80
CA ALA A 56 11.87 6.36 -2.24
C ALA A 56 12.29 6.23 -0.78
N HIS A 57 11.65 5.32 -0.04
CA HIS A 57 11.94 5.09 1.37
C HIS A 57 12.79 3.82 1.60
N GLU A 58 13.31 3.25 0.54
CA GLU A 58 14.16 2.04 0.60
C GLU A 58 13.49 0.88 1.33
N ILE A 59 12.19 0.70 1.08
CA ILE A 59 11.42 -0.40 1.64
C ILE A 59 11.33 -1.52 0.61
N ASP A 60 11.72 -2.72 1.03
CA ASP A 60 11.66 -3.89 0.16
C ASP A 60 10.23 -4.44 0.11
N PHE A 61 9.50 -4.04 -0.93
CA PHE A 61 8.13 -4.48 -1.14
C PHE A 61 7.86 -4.63 -2.63
N ASP A 62 7.47 -5.82 -3.05
CA ASP A 62 7.22 -6.12 -4.46
C ASP A 62 5.72 -6.11 -4.78
N VAL A 63 5.22 -4.97 -5.24
CA VAL A 63 3.81 -4.84 -5.62
C VAL A 63 3.47 -5.65 -6.87
N SER A 64 4.44 -5.91 -7.74
CA SER A 64 4.18 -6.74 -8.93
C SER A 64 3.73 -8.13 -8.53
N LYS A 65 4.28 -8.66 -7.45
CA LYS A 65 3.90 -9.97 -6.95
C LYS A 65 2.44 -10.01 -6.54
N GLN A 66 1.95 -8.94 -5.91
CA GLN A 66 0.56 -8.84 -5.51
C GLN A 66 -0.36 -8.83 -6.72
N LEU A 67 0.01 -8.06 -7.75
CA LEU A 67 -0.76 -7.99 -8.99
C LEU A 67 -0.79 -9.33 -9.71
N MET A 68 0.34 -10.02 -9.77
CA MET A 68 0.43 -11.33 -10.42
C MET A 68 -0.44 -12.37 -9.74
N GLU A 69 -0.49 -12.36 -8.42
CA GLU A 69 -1.33 -13.28 -7.67
C GLU A 69 -2.81 -13.07 -7.99
N GLU A 70 -3.23 -11.83 -8.18
CA GLU A 70 -4.61 -11.52 -8.51
C GLU A 70 -4.97 -11.91 -9.94
N GLU A 71 -4.04 -11.76 -10.86
CA GLU A 71 -4.26 -12.08 -12.28
C GLU A 71 -4.30 -13.56 -12.56
N GLN A 72 -3.85 -14.38 -11.66
CA GLN A 72 -3.85 -15.84 -11.82
C GLN A 72 -5.19 -16.49 -11.54
N ILE A 73 -6.19 -15.75 -11.19
CA ILE A 73 -7.50 -16.28 -10.87
C ILE A 73 -8.33 -16.60 -12.12
#